data_c1059325216226d0ff71b82557b8a865
#
_entry.id   c1059325216226d0ff71b82557b8a865
#
_cell.length_a   1.000
_cell.length_b   1.000
_cell.length_c   1.000
_cell.angle_alpha   90.00
_cell.angle_beta   90.00
_cell.angle_gamma   90.00
#
_symmetry.space_group_name_H-M   'P 1'
#
loop_
_entity.id
_entity.type
_entity.pdbx_description
1 polymer ?
#
loop_
_entity_poly.entity_id
_entity_poly.type
_entity_poly.pdbx_seq_one_letter_code
_entity_poly.pdbx_strand_id
1 'polypeptide(L)'
;ETYTLYKLIVLYMLDKVDFPLTNTQISNFFLEQDYTDYFRVQQVLSDLEDASLIHAESTHSNTQYTITAAGKETLGFSKIRSRLQSNATPLHS
;
A
#
# COMPACT_ATOMS: atom_id res chain seq x y z
N GLU A 1 2.93 -14.22 1.92
CA GLU A 1 3.16 -14.25 0.50
C GLU A 1 3.65 -12.90 -0.02
N THR A 2 4.57 -12.94 -0.96
CA THR A 2 5.25 -11.74 -1.44
C THR A 2 4.30 -10.73 -2.10
N TYR A 3 3.38 -11.22 -2.91
CA TYR A 3 2.46 -10.33 -3.61
C TYR A 3 1.58 -9.56 -2.64
N THR A 4 1.09 -10.25 -1.62
CA THR A 4 0.31 -9.60 -0.57
C THR A 4 1.14 -8.56 0.17
N LEU A 5 2.41 -8.87 0.41
CA LEU A 5 3.31 -7.93 1.05
C LEU A 5 3.45 -6.66 0.22
N TYR A 6 3.58 -6.80 -1.10
CA TYR A 6 3.68 -5.63 -1.98
C TYR A 6 2.44 -4.76 -1.88
N LYS A 7 1.25 -5.37 -1.81
CA LYS A 7 0.03 -4.60 -1.66
C LYS A 7 0.03 -3.81 -0.37
N LEU A 8 0.48 -4.44 0.72
CA LEU A 8 0.54 -3.75 2.01
C LEU A 8 1.56 -2.61 1.99
N ILE A 9 2.66 -2.81 1.29
CA ILE A 9 3.67 -1.75 1.17
C ILE A 9 3.08 -0.53 0.47
N VAL A 10 2.34 -0.74 -0.62
CA VAL A 10 1.72 0.38 -1.33
C VAL A 10 0.74 1.10 -0.42
N LEU A 11 -0.11 0.35 0.28
CA LEU A 11 -1.07 0.96 1.19
C LEU A 11 -0.36 1.75 2.28
N TYR A 12 0.71 1.19 2.81
CA TYR A 12 1.47 1.87 3.86
C TYR A 12 2.08 3.16 3.34
N MET A 13 2.67 3.11 2.15
CA MET A 13 3.26 4.32 1.55
C MET A 13 2.23 5.42 1.41
N LEU A 14 1.06 5.07 0.90
CA LEU A 14 0.01 6.05 0.67
C LEU A 14 -0.59 6.58 1.98
N ASP A 15 -0.61 5.73 3.00
CA ASP A 15 -1.12 6.14 4.30
C ASP A 15 -0.17 7.10 5.02
N LYS A 16 1.13 6.95 4.80
CA LYS A 16 2.13 7.76 5.48
C LYS A 16 2.22 9.18 4.95
N VAL A 17 1.77 9.42 3.73
CA VAL A 17 1.88 10.75 3.13
C VAL A 17 0.51 11.40 3.07
N ASP A 18 0.50 12.74 3.05
CA ASP A 18 -0.73 13.52 3.01
C ASP A 18 -1.06 14.00 1.61
N PHE A 19 -0.38 13.47 0.60
CA PHE A 19 -0.56 13.91 -0.77
C PHE A 19 -0.54 12.69 -1.69
N PRO A 20 -1.10 12.82 -2.90
CA PRO A 20 -1.11 11.69 -3.82
C PRO A 20 0.30 11.35 -4.28
N LEU A 21 0.54 10.06 -4.50
CA LEU A 21 1.79 9.60 -5.08
C LEU A 21 1.53 9.18 -6.52
N THR A 22 2.46 9.52 -7.39
CA THR A 22 2.32 9.15 -8.81
C THR A 22 2.72 7.70 -9.01
N ASN A 23 2.25 7.13 -10.13
CA ASN A 23 2.64 5.79 -10.52
C ASN A 23 4.17 5.68 -10.56
N THR A 24 4.82 6.68 -11.14
CA THR A 24 6.27 6.69 -11.25
C THR A 24 6.94 6.65 -9.89
N GLN A 25 6.44 7.43 -8.93
CA GLN A 25 7.02 7.45 -7.59
C GLN A 25 6.93 6.10 -6.92
N ILE A 26 5.75 5.47 -7.02
CA ILE A 26 5.55 4.16 -6.41
C ILE A 26 6.40 3.10 -7.11
N SER A 27 6.39 3.10 -8.44
CA SER A 27 7.18 2.14 -9.22
C SER A 27 8.66 2.26 -8.91
N ASN A 28 9.17 3.49 -8.87
CA ASN A 28 10.59 3.72 -8.60
C ASN A 28 11.00 3.19 -7.23
N PHE A 29 10.13 3.33 -6.24
CA PHE A 29 10.43 2.78 -4.93
C PHE A 29 10.71 1.28 -5.00
N PHE A 30 9.81 0.54 -5.65
CA PHE A 30 9.97 -0.90 -5.75
C PHE A 30 11.20 -1.28 -6.58
N LEU A 31 11.43 -0.55 -7.66
CA LEU A 31 12.57 -0.86 -8.53
C LEU A 31 13.90 -0.55 -7.85
N GLU A 32 13.97 0.54 -7.09
CA GLU A 32 15.19 0.92 -6.38
C GLU A 32 15.51 -0.07 -5.27
N GLN A 33 14.50 -0.65 -4.66
CA GLN A 33 14.69 -1.63 -3.60
C GLN A 33 14.88 -3.03 -4.14
N ASP A 34 14.79 -3.20 -5.45
CA ASP A 34 14.92 -4.51 -6.09
C ASP A 34 13.87 -5.50 -5.59
N TYR A 35 12.71 -5.01 -5.19
CA TYR A 35 11.66 -5.88 -4.70
C TYR A 35 11.01 -6.68 -5.81
N THR A 36 10.80 -6.03 -6.98
CA THR A 36 10.10 -6.68 -8.07
C THR A 36 10.29 -5.85 -9.34
N ASP A 37 9.62 -6.22 -10.43
CA ASP A 37 9.74 -5.50 -11.68
C ASP A 37 8.56 -4.56 -11.88
N TYR A 38 8.64 -3.77 -12.94
CA TYR A 38 7.64 -2.75 -13.23
C TYR A 38 6.25 -3.37 -13.44
N PHE A 39 6.20 -4.49 -14.15
CA PHE A 39 4.91 -5.09 -14.46
C PHE A 39 4.21 -5.58 -13.20
N ARG A 40 4.96 -6.12 -12.27
CA ARG A 40 4.39 -6.61 -11.02
C ARG A 40 3.82 -5.45 -10.21
N VAL A 41 4.53 -4.32 -10.21
CA VAL A 41 4.03 -3.12 -9.51
C VAL A 41 2.72 -2.66 -10.12
N GLN A 42 2.63 -2.64 -11.46
CA GLN A 42 1.41 -2.23 -12.11
C GLN A 42 0.25 -3.17 -11.78
N GLN A 43 0.54 -4.46 -11.69
CA GLN A 43 -0.48 -5.43 -11.31
C GLN A 43 -0.96 -5.18 -9.89
N VAL A 44 -0.04 -4.90 -8.98
CA VAL A 44 -0.39 -4.59 -7.59
C VAL A 44 -1.32 -3.39 -7.53
N LEU A 45 -0.97 -2.32 -8.23
CA LEU A 45 -1.77 -1.10 -8.24
C LEU A 45 -3.15 -1.36 -8.83
N SER A 46 -3.22 -2.13 -9.90
CA SER A 46 -4.49 -2.47 -10.53
C SER A 46 -5.38 -3.27 -9.58
N ASP A 47 -4.79 -4.24 -8.91
CA ASP A 47 -5.55 -5.08 -7.98
C ASP A 47 -6.08 -4.27 -6.80
N LEU A 48 -5.25 -3.35 -6.28
CA LEU A 48 -5.69 -2.50 -5.18
C LEU A 48 -6.82 -1.57 -5.60
N GLU A 49 -6.72 -1.04 -6.80
CA GLU A 49 -7.76 -0.17 -7.33
C GLU A 49 -9.06 -0.95 -7.55
N ASP A 50 -8.96 -2.16 -8.09
CA ASP A 50 -10.12 -3.00 -8.31
C ASP A 50 -10.82 -3.35 -7.00
N ALA A 51 -10.05 -3.49 -5.93
CA ALA A 51 -10.60 -3.79 -4.61
C ALA A 51 -11.07 -2.53 -3.89
N SER A 52 -10.95 -1.37 -4.52
CA SER A 52 -11.33 -0.08 -3.94
C SER A 52 -10.52 0.28 -2.70
N LEU A 53 -9.32 -0.25 -2.61
CA LEU A 53 -8.43 0.06 -1.49
C LEU A 53 -7.61 1.31 -1.76
N ILE A 54 -7.43 1.67 -3.03
CA ILE A 54 -6.81 2.93 -3.42
C ILE A 54 -7.65 3.57 -4.51
N HIS A 55 -7.47 4.87 -4.66
CA HIS A 55 -8.15 5.64 -5.68
C HIS A 55 -7.12 6.16 -6.68
N ALA A 56 -7.39 5.95 -7.97
CA ALA A 56 -6.51 6.41 -9.03
C ALA A 56 -7.13 7.61 -9.72
N GLU A 57 -6.32 8.62 -9.96
CA GLU A 57 -6.77 9.82 -10.64
C GLU A 57 -5.75 10.18 -11.70
N SER A 58 -6.20 10.21 -12.96
CA SER A 58 -5.32 10.54 -14.08
C SER A 58 -5.27 12.04 -14.30
N THR A 59 -4.06 12.56 -14.45
CA THR A 59 -3.84 13.93 -14.84
C THR A 59 -3.20 13.94 -16.22
N HIS A 60 -2.82 15.13 -16.70
CA HIS A 60 -2.25 15.25 -18.03
C HIS A 60 -1.04 14.36 -18.25
N SER A 61 -0.20 14.23 -17.27
CA SER A 61 1.08 13.55 -17.45
C SER A 61 1.25 12.34 -16.54
N ASN A 62 0.39 12.18 -15.55
CA ASN A 62 0.59 11.13 -14.55
C ASN A 62 -0.73 10.55 -14.07
N THR A 63 -0.64 9.35 -13.52
CA THR A 63 -1.71 8.79 -12.71
C THR A 63 -1.28 8.92 -11.26
N GLN A 64 -2.15 9.48 -10.44
CA GLN A 64 -1.88 9.68 -9.02
C GLN A 64 -2.76 8.77 -8.19
N TYR A 65 -2.27 8.34 -7.05
CA TYR A 65 -2.97 7.39 -6.20
C TYR A 65 -3.09 7.93 -4.78
N THR A 66 -4.24 7.68 -4.17
CA THR A 66 -4.47 7.98 -2.76
C THR A 66 -5.09 6.77 -2.11
N ILE A 67 -4.92 6.63 -0.81
CA ILE A 67 -5.51 5.52 -0.08
C ILE A 67 -6.96 5.86 0.24
N THR A 68 -7.83 4.87 0.16
CA THR A 68 -9.25 5.03 0.49
C THR A 68 -9.49 4.67 1.96
N ALA A 69 -10.71 4.94 2.44
CA ALA A 69 -11.08 4.52 3.79
C ALA A 69 -10.94 3.00 3.93
N ALA A 70 -11.37 2.26 2.89
CA ALA A 70 -11.24 0.81 2.92
C ALA A 70 -9.78 0.38 2.98
N GLY A 71 -8.90 1.11 2.26
CA GLY A 71 -7.47 0.82 2.30
C GLY A 71 -6.89 1.05 3.68
N LYS A 72 -7.29 2.13 4.32
CA LYS A 72 -6.83 2.42 5.67
C LYS A 72 -7.31 1.37 6.67
N GLU A 73 -8.53 0.92 6.50
CA GLU A 73 -9.07 -0.14 7.36
C GLU A 73 -8.28 -1.43 7.20
N THR A 74 -7.97 -1.79 5.96
CA THR A 74 -7.20 -3.00 5.70
C THR A 74 -5.82 -2.91 6.34
N LEU A 75 -5.16 -1.77 6.17
CA LEU A 75 -3.85 -1.56 6.76
C LEU A 75 -3.92 -1.55 8.28
N GLY A 76 -4.95 -0.92 8.83
CA GLY A 76 -5.15 -0.87 10.27
C GLY A 76 -5.40 -2.24 10.86
N PHE A 77 -6.14 -3.06 10.15
CA PHE A 77 -6.39 -4.44 10.59
C PHE A 77 -5.09 -5.22 10.70
N SER A 78 -4.21 -5.06 9.69
CA SER A 78 -2.92 -5.71 9.73
C SER A 78 -2.07 -5.22 10.89
N LYS A 79 -2.09 -3.92 11.15
CA LYS A 79 -1.36 -3.36 12.28
C LYS A 79 -1.89 -3.88 13.60
N ILE A 80 -3.20 -3.97 13.72
CA ILE A 80 -3.83 -4.46 14.95
C ILE A 80 -3.41 -5.89 15.21
N ARG A 81 -3.37 -6.72 14.17
CA ARG A 81 -2.92 -8.10 14.34
C ARG A 81 -1.50 -8.17 14.86
N SER A 82 -0.62 -7.37 14.29
CA SER A 82 0.76 -7.33 14.76
C SER A 82 0.85 -6.90 16.21
N ARG A 83 0.07 -5.90 16.57
CA ARG A 83 0.07 -5.38 17.93
C ARG A 83 -0.44 -6.41 18.90
N LEU A 84 -1.52 -7.13 18.52
CA LEU A 84 -2.06 -8.16 19.39
C LEU A 84 -1.06 -9.28 19.62
N GLN A 85 -0.31 -9.65 18.59
CA GLN A 85 0.71 -10.65 18.75
C GLN A 85 1.80 -10.18 19.71
N SER A 86 2.18 -8.92 19.60
CA SER A 86 3.17 -8.34 20.49
C SER A 86 2.66 -8.32 21.93
N ASN A 87 1.39 -8.04 22.10
CA ASN A 87 0.80 -7.89 23.43
C ASN A 87 0.30 -9.19 24.03
N ALA A 88 0.49 -10.27 23.31
CA ALA A 88 0.13 -11.57 23.86
C ALA A 88 0.93 -11.86 25.11
N THR A 89 1.96 -11.08 25.28
CA THR A 89 2.76 -11.17 26.49
C THR A 89 2.25 -10.16 27.42
N PRO A 90 1.48 -9.81 27.92
CA PRO A 90 0.86 -9.15 28.96
C PRO A 90 -0.11 -8.16 28.72
N LEU A 91 -0.18 -8.11 28.89
CA LEU A 91 -0.72 -7.27 28.87
C LEU A 91 -0.73 -6.33 29.33
N HIS A 92 -0.23 -6.25 29.38
CA HIS A 92 -0.21 -5.44 29.69
C HIS A 92 -0.28 -4.74 29.79
N SER A 93 0.04 -4.99 29.63
CA SER A 93 0.06 -4.37 30.02
C SER A 93 -0.22 -4.04 30.01
#